data_c2e2f881aef3a594196207dec3948f94
#
_entry.id   c2e2f881aef3a594196207dec3948f94
#
_cell.length_a   1.000
_cell.length_b   1.000
_cell.length_c   1.000
_cell.angle_alpha   90.00
_cell.angle_beta   90.00
_cell.angle_gamma   90.00
#
_symmetry.space_group_name_H-M   'P 1'
#
loop_
_entity.id
_entity.type
_entity.pdbx_description
1 polymer ?
#
loop_
_entity_poly.entity_id
_entity_poly.type
_entity_poly.pdbx_seq_one_letter_code
_entity_poly.pdbx_strand_id
1 'polypeptide(L)'
;MNQTRTSAADRLTILVIAALLCAIGIIVPIISPIKIRLDPMSFTLGSHIAVFIAMFVSPVVALCVELGTTLGFVLAGFPPVIVLRALVQVFFVVVGAIWLQKKPETLNRWVSMSLFVLVTGLLHGVAEALVSTWFYFGGSIDQSKGFFVTIVLLVGVGTLAHHAVDFALSVLIWKPVEKIVRVPVSVRLNWKKK
;
A
#
# COMPACT_ATOMS: atom_id res chain seq x y z
N MET A 1 -10.72 19.75 22.07
CA MET A 1 -10.91 18.51 21.30
C MET A 1 -11.08 17.36 22.30
N ASN A 2 -12.33 16.90 22.52
CA ASN A 2 -12.58 15.72 23.35
C ASN A 2 -12.09 14.48 22.55
N GLN A 3 -10.95 13.93 22.93
CA GLN A 3 -10.58 12.59 22.51
C GLN A 3 -11.56 11.63 23.23
N THR A 4 -12.57 11.16 22.51
CA THR A 4 -13.39 10.05 22.98
C THR A 4 -12.43 8.87 23.22
N ARG A 5 -12.25 8.47 24.48
CA ARG A 5 -11.43 7.29 24.85
C ARG A 5 -12.00 6.08 24.11
N THR A 6 -11.21 5.53 23.21
CA THR A 6 -11.55 4.27 22.52
C THR A 6 -11.84 3.21 23.57
N SER A 7 -13.00 2.56 23.50
CA SER A 7 -13.38 1.51 24.44
C SER A 7 -12.45 0.29 24.31
N ALA A 8 -12.41 -0.57 25.31
CA ALA A 8 -11.64 -1.82 25.22
C ALA A 8 -12.14 -2.71 24.06
N ALA A 9 -13.45 -2.70 23.81
CA ALA A 9 -14.06 -3.41 22.69
C ALA A 9 -13.61 -2.85 21.33
N ASP A 10 -13.53 -1.51 21.19
CA ASP A 10 -13.03 -0.89 19.95
C ASP A 10 -11.57 -1.26 19.68
N ARG A 11 -10.72 -1.26 20.71
CA ARG A 11 -9.32 -1.65 20.60
C ARG A 11 -9.17 -3.09 20.15
N LEU A 12 -9.94 -4.01 20.74
CA LEU A 12 -9.95 -5.41 20.35
C LEU A 12 -10.38 -5.56 18.87
N THR A 13 -11.44 -4.86 18.47
CA THR A 13 -11.91 -4.89 17.08
C THR A 13 -10.84 -4.36 16.10
N ILE A 14 -10.16 -3.28 16.44
CA ILE A 14 -9.05 -2.74 15.62
C ILE A 14 -7.91 -3.76 15.52
N LEU A 15 -7.55 -4.44 16.61
CA LEU A 15 -6.53 -5.48 16.60
C LEU A 15 -6.92 -6.66 15.70
N VAL A 16 -8.17 -7.10 15.75
CA VAL A 16 -8.69 -8.17 14.88
C VAL A 16 -8.63 -7.73 13.40
N ILE A 17 -9.05 -6.50 13.09
CA ILE A 17 -8.96 -5.96 11.73
C ILE A 17 -7.50 -5.92 11.27
N ALA A 18 -6.59 -5.43 12.10
CA ALA A 18 -5.17 -5.38 11.78
C ALA A 18 -4.60 -6.78 11.51
N ALA A 19 -4.94 -7.76 12.35
CA ALA A 19 -4.49 -9.15 12.18
C ALA A 19 -5.02 -9.77 10.88
N LEU A 20 -6.29 -9.56 10.55
CA LEU A 20 -6.89 -10.04 9.29
C LEU A 20 -6.24 -9.39 8.06
N LEU A 21 -6.03 -8.07 8.08
CA LEU A 21 -5.37 -7.36 7.00
C LEU A 21 -3.92 -7.82 6.85
N CYS A 22 -3.21 -8.05 7.96
CA CYS A 22 -1.86 -8.58 7.96
C CYS A 22 -1.81 -9.99 7.31
N ALA A 23 -2.74 -10.87 7.70
CA ALA A 23 -2.86 -12.20 7.11
C ALA A 23 -3.12 -12.13 5.59
N ILE A 24 -3.99 -11.23 5.13
CA ILE A 24 -4.25 -11.00 3.70
C ILE A 24 -2.97 -10.50 3.01
N GLY A 25 -2.28 -9.51 3.60
CA GLY A 25 -1.02 -8.98 3.07
C GLY A 25 0.07 -10.05 2.92
N ILE A 26 0.15 -10.99 3.86
CA ILE A 26 1.09 -12.12 3.79
C ILE A 26 0.69 -13.12 2.70
N ILE A 27 -0.59 -13.44 2.60
CA ILE A 27 -1.07 -14.52 1.72
C ILE A 27 -1.13 -14.08 0.24
N VAL A 28 -1.54 -12.85 -0.04
CA VAL A 28 -1.74 -12.37 -1.43
C VAL A 28 -0.50 -12.53 -2.31
N PRO A 29 0.72 -12.16 -1.90
CA PRO A 29 1.92 -12.40 -2.71
C PRO A 29 2.17 -13.87 -3.03
N ILE A 30 1.71 -14.78 -2.16
CA ILE A 30 1.94 -16.23 -2.30
C ILE A 30 0.94 -16.84 -3.29
N ILE A 31 -0.35 -16.56 -3.11
CA ILE A 31 -1.44 -17.27 -3.80
C ILE A 31 -2.03 -16.53 -5.00
N SER A 32 -1.75 -15.23 -5.19
CA SER A 32 -2.37 -14.45 -6.27
C SER A 32 -2.13 -15.09 -7.64
N PRO A 33 -3.19 -15.34 -8.43
CA PRO A 33 -3.07 -15.91 -9.76
C PRO A 33 -2.61 -14.91 -10.81
N ILE A 34 -2.78 -13.60 -10.53
CA ILE A 34 -2.46 -12.51 -11.46
C ILE A 34 -1.14 -11.87 -11.03
N LYS A 35 -0.05 -12.36 -11.64
CA LYS A 35 1.32 -11.86 -11.46
C LYS A 35 1.89 -11.49 -12.82
N ILE A 36 2.24 -10.23 -13.00
CA ILE A 36 2.95 -9.74 -14.19
C ILE A 36 4.42 -9.62 -13.82
N ARG A 37 5.28 -10.38 -14.49
CA ARG A 37 6.73 -10.32 -14.31
C ARG A 37 7.36 -9.81 -15.61
N LEU A 38 7.94 -8.64 -15.53
CA LEU A 38 8.72 -8.00 -16.61
C LEU A 38 10.03 -7.53 -15.97
N ASP A 39 10.95 -8.46 -15.70
CA ASP A 39 12.16 -8.17 -14.95
C ASP A 39 12.78 -6.79 -15.25
N PRO A 40 13.07 -6.01 -14.19
CA PRO A 40 12.96 -6.28 -12.74
C PRO A 40 11.59 -5.94 -12.14
N MET A 41 10.62 -5.54 -12.96
CA MET A 41 9.27 -5.23 -12.56
C MET A 41 8.49 -6.51 -12.26
N SER A 42 7.91 -6.60 -11.08
CA SER A 42 6.94 -7.65 -10.75
C SER A 42 5.73 -7.02 -10.07
N PHE A 43 4.56 -7.26 -10.63
CA PHE A 43 3.29 -6.83 -10.05
C PHE A 43 2.45 -8.04 -9.69
N THR A 44 1.95 -8.02 -8.47
CA THR A 44 0.91 -8.95 -8.03
C THR A 44 -0.34 -8.12 -7.79
N LEU A 45 -1.37 -8.31 -8.63
CA LEU A 45 -2.62 -7.56 -8.50
C LEU A 45 -3.19 -7.73 -7.09
N GLY A 46 -3.49 -6.60 -6.46
CA GLY A 46 -4.07 -6.57 -5.13
C GLY A 46 -3.08 -6.71 -3.98
N SER A 47 -1.76 -6.75 -4.25
CA SER A 47 -0.74 -6.86 -3.20
C SER A 47 -0.79 -5.70 -2.19
N HIS A 48 -1.23 -4.51 -2.60
CA HIS A 48 -1.33 -3.35 -1.74
C HIS A 48 -2.74 -3.11 -1.16
N ILE A 49 -3.75 -3.91 -1.53
CA ILE A 49 -5.13 -3.70 -1.05
C ILE A 49 -5.20 -3.72 0.47
N ALA A 50 -4.58 -4.70 1.13
CA ALA A 50 -4.56 -4.80 2.58
C ALA A 50 -3.89 -3.59 3.22
N VAL A 51 -2.79 -3.11 2.65
CA VAL A 51 -2.03 -1.95 3.11
C VAL A 51 -2.83 -0.66 2.97
N PHE A 52 -3.47 -0.41 1.82
CA PHE A 52 -4.32 0.77 1.63
C PHE A 52 -5.52 0.77 2.58
N ILE A 53 -6.19 -0.37 2.75
CA ILE A 53 -7.30 -0.48 3.71
C ILE A 53 -6.79 -0.22 5.14
N ALA A 54 -5.61 -0.71 5.50
CA ALA A 54 -4.97 -0.43 6.77
C ALA A 54 -4.71 1.08 6.98
N MET A 55 -4.29 1.81 5.92
CA MET A 55 -4.14 3.27 5.95
C MET A 55 -5.47 3.99 6.21
N PHE A 56 -6.60 3.44 5.73
CA PHE A 56 -7.93 3.99 6.00
C PHE A 56 -8.37 3.77 7.46
N VAL A 57 -7.81 2.76 8.12
CA VAL A 57 -8.09 2.49 9.54
C VAL A 57 -7.26 3.40 10.46
N SER A 58 -5.93 3.30 10.43
CA SER A 58 -5.05 4.18 11.20
C SER A 58 -3.59 4.03 10.80
N PRO A 59 -2.70 5.01 11.12
CA PRO A 59 -1.27 4.92 10.84
C PRO A 59 -0.57 3.73 11.50
N VAL A 60 -0.97 3.37 12.72
CA VAL A 60 -0.40 2.24 13.45
C VAL A 60 -0.77 0.92 12.77
N VAL A 61 -2.05 0.75 12.40
CA VAL A 61 -2.51 -0.44 11.67
C VAL A 61 -1.80 -0.54 10.32
N ALA A 62 -1.68 0.58 9.61
CA ALA A 62 -0.99 0.63 8.32
C ALA A 62 0.46 0.17 8.41
N LEU A 63 1.21 0.67 9.40
CA LEU A 63 2.59 0.26 9.64
C LEU A 63 2.71 -1.23 9.97
N CYS A 64 1.85 -1.75 10.86
CA CYS A 64 1.86 -3.17 11.23
C CYS A 64 1.55 -4.08 10.03
N VAL A 65 0.56 -3.71 9.22
CA VAL A 65 0.17 -4.49 8.03
C VAL A 65 1.27 -4.46 6.97
N GLU A 66 1.92 -3.32 6.77
CA GLU A 66 3.03 -3.19 5.83
C GLU A 66 4.24 -4.06 6.24
N LEU A 67 4.63 -4.02 7.50
CA LEU A 67 5.70 -4.87 8.02
C LEU A 67 5.34 -6.36 7.93
N GLY A 68 4.09 -6.70 8.21
CA GLY A 68 3.58 -8.07 8.03
C GLY A 68 3.60 -8.51 6.56
N THR A 69 3.18 -7.64 5.63
CA THR A 69 3.24 -7.90 4.19
C THR A 69 4.68 -8.13 3.73
N THR A 70 5.62 -7.28 4.16
CA THR A 70 7.05 -7.46 3.88
C THR A 70 7.56 -8.81 4.39
N LEU A 71 7.17 -9.21 5.61
CA LEU A 71 7.50 -10.54 6.14
C LEU A 71 6.93 -11.65 5.26
N GLY A 72 5.73 -11.47 4.72
CA GLY A 72 5.10 -12.39 3.77
C GLY A 72 5.97 -12.61 2.53
N PHE A 73 6.57 -11.55 1.96
CA PHE A 73 7.51 -11.66 0.85
C PHE A 73 8.77 -12.46 1.23
N VAL A 74 9.30 -12.27 2.46
CA VAL A 74 10.44 -13.07 2.96
C VAL A 74 10.06 -14.54 3.05
N LEU A 75 8.94 -14.86 3.69
CA LEU A 75 8.47 -16.24 3.89
C LEU A 75 8.11 -16.94 2.57
N ALA A 76 7.67 -16.19 1.58
CA ALA A 76 7.39 -16.69 0.23
C ALA A 76 8.65 -16.93 -0.62
N GLY A 77 9.85 -16.62 -0.09
CA GLY A 77 11.11 -16.84 -0.78
C GLY A 77 11.37 -15.88 -1.96
N PHE A 78 10.82 -14.67 -1.92
CA PHE A 78 11.10 -13.68 -2.95
C PHE A 78 12.55 -13.20 -2.91
N PRO A 79 13.15 -12.82 -4.07
CA PRO A 79 14.49 -12.26 -4.12
C PRO A 79 14.66 -11.03 -3.21
N PRO A 80 15.87 -10.80 -2.65
CA PRO A 80 16.11 -9.67 -1.73
C PRO A 80 15.70 -8.31 -2.28
N VAL A 81 15.87 -8.08 -3.59
CA VAL A 81 15.43 -6.82 -4.22
C VAL A 81 13.92 -6.60 -4.07
N ILE A 82 13.10 -7.64 -4.23
CA ILE A 82 11.64 -7.56 -4.10
C ILE A 82 11.25 -7.34 -2.63
N VAL A 83 11.89 -8.05 -1.71
CA VAL A 83 11.67 -7.88 -0.26
C VAL A 83 12.02 -6.46 0.19
N LEU A 84 13.15 -5.90 -0.26
CA LEU A 84 13.54 -4.54 0.10
C LEU A 84 12.64 -3.49 -0.57
N ARG A 85 12.15 -3.74 -1.78
CA ARG A 85 11.12 -2.89 -2.41
C ARG A 85 9.84 -2.90 -1.59
N ALA A 86 9.39 -4.05 -1.10
CA ALA A 86 8.25 -4.13 -0.20
C ALA A 86 8.52 -3.34 1.10
N LEU A 87 9.69 -3.51 1.73
CA LEU A 87 10.02 -2.83 2.98
C LEU A 87 10.00 -1.30 2.86
N VAL A 88 10.53 -0.74 1.76
CA VAL A 88 10.56 0.73 1.59
C VAL A 88 9.19 1.35 1.34
N GLN A 89 8.17 0.55 1.09
CA GLN A 89 6.78 1.03 0.98
C GLN A 89 6.28 1.65 2.29
N VAL A 90 6.89 1.31 3.42
CA VAL A 90 6.65 1.95 4.71
C VAL A 90 6.63 3.48 4.61
N PHE A 91 7.45 4.09 3.74
CA PHE A 91 7.49 5.56 3.60
C PHE A 91 6.16 6.12 3.09
N PHE A 92 5.63 5.63 1.97
CA PHE A 92 4.36 6.13 1.46
C PHE A 92 3.19 5.74 2.36
N VAL A 93 3.26 4.55 2.97
CA VAL A 93 2.21 4.02 3.86
C VAL A 93 2.04 4.92 5.09
N VAL A 94 3.14 5.23 5.78
CA VAL A 94 3.10 6.07 6.99
C VAL A 94 2.69 7.50 6.64
N VAL A 95 3.31 8.09 5.62
CA VAL A 95 2.98 9.46 5.18
C VAL A 95 1.51 9.56 4.75
N GLY A 96 1.04 8.62 3.94
CA GLY A 96 -0.34 8.60 3.47
C GLY A 96 -1.34 8.38 4.61
N ALA A 97 -1.07 7.43 5.51
CA ALA A 97 -1.94 7.17 6.66
C ALA A 97 -2.04 8.37 7.62
N ILE A 98 -0.93 9.06 7.90
CA ILE A 98 -0.92 10.30 8.70
C ILE A 98 -1.68 11.42 7.97
N TRP A 99 -1.51 11.54 6.64
CA TRP A 99 -2.28 12.51 5.85
C TRP A 99 -3.78 12.26 5.99
N LEU A 100 -4.23 11.01 5.79
CA LEU A 100 -5.64 10.65 5.91
C LEU A 100 -6.19 10.86 7.32
N GLN A 101 -5.42 10.57 8.35
CA GLN A 101 -5.81 10.82 9.74
C GLN A 101 -6.00 12.33 10.03
N LYS A 102 -5.12 13.17 9.48
CA LYS A 102 -5.20 14.64 9.66
C LYS A 102 -6.25 15.29 8.78
N LYS A 103 -6.54 14.72 7.60
CA LYS A 103 -7.48 15.24 6.61
C LYS A 103 -8.42 14.13 6.12
N PRO A 104 -9.41 13.71 6.94
CA PRO A 104 -10.32 12.59 6.63
C PRO A 104 -11.10 12.78 5.33
N GLU A 105 -11.36 14.05 4.94
CA GLU A 105 -12.11 14.41 3.74
C GLU A 105 -11.32 14.24 2.42
N THR A 106 -10.04 13.86 2.50
CA THR A 106 -9.15 13.76 1.33
C THR A 106 -9.76 12.88 0.23
N LEU A 107 -10.35 11.73 0.60
CA LEU A 107 -10.90 10.78 -0.35
C LEU A 107 -12.36 11.08 -0.78
N ASN A 108 -12.95 12.15 -0.25
CA ASN A 108 -14.33 12.55 -0.56
C ASN A 108 -14.43 13.52 -1.74
N ARG A 109 -13.31 14.04 -2.23
CA ARG A 109 -13.23 14.96 -3.37
C ARG A 109 -12.25 14.42 -4.41
N TRP A 110 -12.65 14.36 -5.66
CA TRP A 110 -11.83 13.83 -6.75
C TRP A 110 -10.45 14.45 -6.84
N VAL A 111 -10.36 15.79 -6.76
CA VAL A 111 -9.07 16.51 -6.86
C VAL A 111 -8.13 16.13 -5.72
N SER A 112 -8.62 16.14 -4.47
CA SER A 112 -7.77 15.80 -3.31
C SER A 112 -7.40 14.32 -3.29
N MET A 113 -8.30 13.44 -3.73
CA MET A 113 -8.02 12.01 -3.88
C MET A 113 -6.96 11.76 -4.97
N SER A 114 -7.09 12.40 -6.14
CA SER A 114 -6.09 12.26 -7.22
C SER A 114 -4.72 12.80 -6.78
N LEU A 115 -4.70 13.94 -6.06
CA LEU A 115 -3.45 14.48 -5.50
C LEU A 115 -2.83 13.52 -4.47
N PHE A 116 -3.66 12.92 -3.62
CA PHE A 116 -3.21 11.92 -2.64
C PHE A 116 -2.57 10.71 -3.33
N VAL A 117 -3.26 10.13 -4.33
CA VAL A 117 -2.75 8.99 -5.10
C VAL A 117 -1.45 9.35 -5.83
N LEU A 118 -1.39 10.53 -6.44
CA LEU A 118 -0.17 10.97 -7.14
C LEU A 118 1.01 11.12 -6.18
N VAL A 119 0.82 11.79 -5.04
CA VAL A 119 1.92 12.03 -4.08
C VAL A 119 2.38 10.73 -3.44
N THR A 120 1.44 9.90 -2.96
CA THR A 120 1.80 8.60 -2.35
C THR A 120 2.38 7.64 -3.38
N GLY A 121 1.87 7.65 -4.62
CA GLY A 121 2.41 6.87 -5.72
C GLY A 121 3.82 7.30 -6.15
N LEU A 122 4.11 8.62 -6.17
CA LEU A 122 5.47 9.12 -6.42
C LEU A 122 6.43 8.71 -5.30
N LEU A 123 6.03 8.83 -4.04
CA LEU A 123 6.85 8.35 -2.91
C LEU A 123 7.13 6.85 -3.04
N HIS A 124 6.13 6.06 -3.41
CA HIS A 124 6.25 4.63 -3.64
C HIS A 124 7.22 4.33 -4.79
N GLY A 125 6.97 4.89 -5.98
CA GLY A 125 7.77 4.64 -7.18
C GLY A 125 9.23 5.09 -7.02
N VAL A 126 9.47 6.25 -6.38
CA VAL A 126 10.84 6.73 -6.11
C VAL A 126 11.56 5.83 -5.12
N ALA A 127 10.91 5.43 -4.03
CA ALA A 127 11.53 4.55 -3.03
C ALA A 127 11.92 3.19 -3.64
N GLU A 128 11.03 2.58 -4.44
CA GLU A 128 11.32 1.32 -5.12
C GLU A 128 12.40 1.48 -6.22
N ALA A 129 12.40 2.59 -6.95
CA ALA A 129 13.42 2.88 -7.95
C ALA A 129 14.81 3.04 -7.31
N LEU A 130 14.90 3.68 -6.15
CA LEU A 130 16.16 3.81 -5.41
C LEU A 130 16.70 2.44 -4.99
N VAL A 131 15.87 1.57 -4.41
CA VAL A 131 16.26 0.19 -4.08
C VAL A 131 16.71 -0.55 -5.33
N SER A 132 15.92 -0.49 -6.40
CA SER A 132 16.22 -1.19 -7.65
C SER A 132 17.50 -0.66 -8.31
N THR A 133 17.80 0.63 -8.18
CA THR A 133 19.05 1.25 -8.66
C THR A 133 20.27 0.65 -7.97
N TRP A 134 20.19 0.42 -6.65
CA TRP A 134 21.27 -0.25 -5.90
C TRP A 134 21.57 -1.64 -6.47
N PHE A 135 20.52 -2.44 -6.69
CA PHE A 135 20.67 -3.79 -7.25
C PHE A 135 21.07 -3.79 -8.73
N TYR A 136 20.66 -2.75 -9.49
CA TYR A 136 21.06 -2.59 -10.88
C TYR A 136 22.58 -2.41 -11.01
N PHE A 137 23.15 -1.46 -10.28
CA PHE A 137 24.61 -1.25 -10.30
C PHE A 137 25.38 -2.35 -9.58
N GLY A 138 24.75 -3.08 -8.65
CA GLY A 138 25.29 -4.28 -8.03
C GLY A 138 25.29 -5.53 -8.91
N GLY A 139 24.79 -5.44 -10.14
CA GLY A 139 24.80 -6.56 -11.11
C GLY A 139 23.75 -7.65 -10.85
N SER A 140 22.80 -7.39 -9.95
CA SER A 140 21.73 -8.37 -9.61
C SER A 140 20.46 -8.20 -10.45
N ILE A 141 20.40 -7.18 -11.29
CA ILE A 141 19.30 -6.90 -12.23
C ILE A 141 19.87 -6.89 -13.65
N ASP A 142 19.13 -7.48 -14.59
CA ASP A 142 19.50 -7.48 -16.02
C ASP A 142 19.62 -6.04 -16.54
N GLN A 143 20.78 -5.71 -17.09
CA GLN A 143 21.12 -4.39 -17.62
C GLN A 143 20.91 -4.26 -19.13
N SER A 144 20.46 -5.32 -19.81
CA SER A 144 20.36 -5.37 -21.28
C SER A 144 19.47 -4.28 -21.86
N LYS A 145 18.43 -3.84 -21.11
CA LYS A 145 17.49 -2.78 -21.52
C LYS A 145 17.98 -1.36 -21.21
N GLY A 146 19.12 -1.23 -20.52
CA GLY A 146 19.64 0.05 -20.04
C GLY A 146 18.90 0.60 -18.81
N PHE A 147 19.56 1.51 -18.09
CA PHE A 147 19.08 2.06 -16.82
C PHE A 147 17.71 2.75 -16.92
N PHE A 148 17.53 3.60 -17.94
CA PHE A 148 16.29 4.37 -18.08
C PHE A 148 15.07 3.48 -18.25
N VAL A 149 15.14 2.48 -19.13
CA VAL A 149 14.03 1.55 -19.35
C VAL A 149 13.80 0.68 -18.11
N THR A 150 14.88 0.14 -17.55
CA THR A 150 14.78 -0.81 -16.43
C THR A 150 14.30 -0.16 -15.15
N ILE A 151 14.88 0.97 -14.76
CA ILE A 151 14.62 1.59 -13.46
C ILE A 151 13.53 2.66 -13.56
N VAL A 152 13.63 3.59 -14.52
CA VAL A 152 12.68 4.71 -14.55
C VAL A 152 11.34 4.27 -15.11
N LEU A 153 11.30 3.57 -16.24
CA LEU A 153 10.03 3.19 -16.86
C LEU A 153 9.42 1.96 -16.20
N LEU A 154 10.14 0.82 -16.15
CA LEU A 154 9.56 -0.42 -15.65
C LEU A 154 9.31 -0.35 -14.13
N VAL A 155 10.28 0.06 -13.33
CA VAL A 155 10.08 0.15 -11.89
C VAL A 155 9.31 1.42 -11.54
N GLY A 156 9.82 2.61 -11.84
CA GLY A 156 9.25 3.87 -11.37
C GLY A 156 7.83 4.12 -11.89
N VAL A 157 7.67 4.22 -13.22
CA VAL A 157 6.33 4.47 -13.82
C VAL A 157 5.41 3.26 -13.66
N GLY A 158 5.95 2.05 -13.77
CA GLY A 158 5.18 0.83 -13.55
C GLY A 158 4.62 0.74 -12.13
N THR A 159 5.42 1.06 -11.10
CA THR A 159 4.95 1.10 -9.71
C THR A 159 3.88 2.18 -9.51
N LEU A 160 4.02 3.36 -10.13
CA LEU A 160 3.00 4.40 -10.06
C LEU A 160 1.66 3.94 -10.65
N ALA A 161 1.67 3.28 -11.80
CA ALA A 161 0.47 2.73 -12.43
C ALA A 161 -0.17 1.65 -11.55
N HIS A 162 0.63 0.71 -11.04
CA HIS A 162 0.16 -0.35 -10.14
C HIS A 162 -0.42 0.20 -8.85
N HIS A 163 0.23 1.19 -8.24
CA HIS A 163 -0.25 1.89 -7.05
C HIS A 163 -1.65 2.48 -7.26
N ALA A 164 -1.87 3.15 -8.40
CA ALA A 164 -3.16 3.75 -8.72
C ALA A 164 -4.27 2.68 -8.90
N VAL A 165 -3.95 1.55 -9.53
CA VAL A 165 -4.89 0.43 -9.71
C VAL A 165 -5.25 -0.20 -8.36
N ASP A 166 -4.26 -0.56 -7.54
CA ASP A 166 -4.49 -1.19 -6.24
C ASP A 166 -5.20 -0.23 -5.26
N PHE A 167 -4.90 1.07 -5.33
CA PHE A 167 -5.64 2.08 -4.57
C PHE A 167 -7.12 2.13 -4.98
N ALA A 168 -7.42 2.16 -6.29
CA ALA A 168 -8.79 2.17 -6.77
C ALA A 168 -9.57 0.92 -6.32
N LEU A 169 -8.95 -0.25 -6.40
CA LEU A 169 -9.53 -1.50 -5.90
C LEU A 169 -9.76 -1.44 -4.38
N SER A 170 -8.82 -0.86 -3.63
CA SER A 170 -8.93 -0.71 -2.18
C SER A 170 -10.10 0.19 -1.78
N VAL A 171 -10.32 1.29 -2.50
CA VAL A 171 -11.46 2.19 -2.28
C VAL A 171 -12.79 1.49 -2.62
N LEU A 172 -12.83 0.72 -3.71
CA LEU A 172 -14.02 -0.06 -4.09
C LEU A 172 -14.39 -1.10 -3.02
N ILE A 173 -13.39 -1.77 -2.44
CA ILE A 173 -13.59 -2.75 -1.36
C ILE A 173 -13.96 -2.04 -0.06
N TRP A 174 -13.30 -0.94 0.28
CA TRP A 174 -13.54 -0.21 1.52
C TRP A 174 -14.96 0.35 1.61
N LYS A 175 -15.50 0.84 0.53
CA LYS A 175 -16.82 1.47 0.49
C LYS A 175 -17.98 0.63 1.08
N PRO A 176 -18.14 -0.66 0.78
CA PRO A 176 -19.09 -1.53 1.48
C PRO A 176 -18.63 -1.90 2.89
N VAL A 177 -17.33 -2.14 3.11
CA VAL A 177 -16.77 -2.62 4.38
C VAL A 177 -16.90 -1.57 5.48
N GLU A 178 -16.66 -0.28 5.19
CA GLU A 178 -16.75 0.80 6.17
C GLU A 178 -18.14 0.94 6.83
N LYS A 179 -19.20 0.47 6.15
CA LYS A 179 -20.57 0.48 6.67
C LYS A 179 -20.76 -0.54 7.81
N ILE A 180 -19.95 -1.58 7.80
CA ILE A 180 -20.00 -2.68 8.77
C ILE A 180 -19.03 -2.39 9.93
N VAL A 181 -17.91 -1.73 9.64
CA VAL A 181 -16.89 -1.38 10.64
C VAL A 181 -17.39 -0.26 11.54
N ARG A 182 -17.72 -0.60 12.81
CA ARG A 182 -18.29 0.32 13.81
C ARG A 182 -17.26 0.98 14.73
N VAL A 183 -15.96 0.80 14.44
CA VAL A 183 -14.88 1.42 15.23
C VAL A 183 -14.44 2.76 14.60
N PRO A 184 -13.77 3.62 15.39
CA PRO A 184 -13.15 4.81 14.85
C PRO A 184 -12.10 4.46 13.77
N VAL A 185 -12.25 5.05 12.59
CA VAL A 185 -11.33 4.91 11.45
C VAL A 185 -10.96 6.29 10.91
N SER A 186 -9.78 6.38 10.28
CA SER A 186 -9.30 7.63 9.69
C SER A 186 -10.12 8.09 8.49
N VAL A 187 -10.74 7.15 7.75
CA VAL A 187 -11.46 7.48 6.51
C VAL A 187 -12.88 6.90 6.53
N ARG A 188 -13.85 7.79 6.24
CA ARG A 188 -15.24 7.44 5.90
C ARG A 188 -15.57 8.07 4.53
N LEU A 189 -16.04 7.27 3.59
CA LEU A 189 -16.34 7.72 2.23
C LEU A 189 -17.75 8.30 2.16
N ASN A 190 -17.86 9.61 2.15
CA ASN A 190 -19.11 10.36 2.07
C ASN A 190 -19.31 10.93 0.66
N TRP A 191 -19.37 10.07 -0.35
CA TRP A 191 -19.67 10.49 -1.70
C TRP A 191 -21.16 10.78 -1.83
N LYS A 192 -21.55 12.04 -1.64
CA LYS A 192 -22.91 12.47 -1.94
C LYS A 192 -23.15 12.29 -3.44
N LYS A 193 -24.20 11.54 -3.81
CA LYS A 193 -24.72 11.58 -5.18
C LYS A 193 -25.11 13.04 -5.45
N LYS A 194 -24.43 13.70 -6.39
CA LYS A 194 -24.92 14.94 -6.97
C LYS A 194 -26.05 14.61 -7.90
#